data_de3128c69092e0852c3cf6ea3aa0d9a4
#
_entry.id   de3128c69092e0852c3cf6ea3aa0d9a4
#
_cell.length_a   1.000
_cell.length_b   1.000
_cell.length_c   1.000
_cell.angle_alpha   90.00
_cell.angle_beta   90.00
_cell.angle_gamma   90.00
#
_symmetry.space_group_name_H-M   'P 1'
#
loop_
_entity.id
_entity.type
_entity.pdbx_description
1 polymer ?
#
loop_
_entity_poly.entity_id
_entity_poly.type
_entity_poly.pdbx_seq_one_letter_code
_entity_poly.pdbx_strand_id
1 'polypeptide(L)'
;MKLGTMVHMRGADLEDKIRQVHENGFETCQICCWNGAWLTDEAADRIRTLCETYQVEISTFWCGWSGPGVWDFAEGPLTLGLVPPEYRFARMEELKRGSDFAKRLGTGNIATHVGFLPEVSGSGEYRAVVAALKHVAHHVKANGQYFLFETGQETPVTLLRTIEDIGTDNLGINLDPANLILYGKAN
;
A
#
# COMPACT_ATOMS: atom_id res chain seq x y z
N MET A 1 7.59 -19.75 4.44
CA MET A 1 7.66 -18.30 4.26
C MET A 1 8.69 -18.04 3.17
N LYS A 2 8.35 -17.30 2.13
CA LYS A 2 9.29 -16.92 1.07
C LYS A 2 10.02 -15.65 1.45
N LEU A 3 11.29 -15.52 1.06
CA LEU A 3 12.04 -14.28 1.20
C LEU A 3 11.87 -13.44 -0.05
N GLY A 4 11.79 -12.13 0.13
CA GLY A 4 11.62 -11.17 -0.96
C GLY A 4 12.26 -9.83 -0.68
N THR A 5 12.20 -8.95 -1.68
CA THR A 5 12.70 -7.57 -1.57
C THR A 5 11.76 -6.60 -2.26
N MET A 6 11.96 -5.30 -2.03
CA MET A 6 11.17 -4.26 -2.67
C MET A 6 11.81 -3.81 -3.98
N VAL A 7 11.01 -3.71 -5.04
CA VAL A 7 11.39 -3.20 -6.36
C VAL A 7 10.62 -1.92 -6.66
N HIS A 8 11.32 -0.80 -6.67
CA HIS A 8 10.71 0.49 -6.99
C HIS A 8 10.59 0.70 -8.50
N MET A 9 9.38 1.08 -8.96
CA MET A 9 9.10 1.48 -10.34
C MET A 9 9.65 2.87 -10.67
N ARG A 10 10.97 3.06 -10.53
CA ARG A 10 11.62 4.34 -10.88
C ARG A 10 12.90 4.07 -11.66
N GLY A 11 13.17 4.91 -12.68
CA GLY A 11 14.37 4.77 -13.52
C GLY A 11 14.19 3.76 -14.66
N ALA A 12 15.18 3.72 -15.54
CA ALA A 12 15.20 2.86 -16.75
C ALA A 12 15.63 1.42 -16.45
N ASP A 13 16.04 1.13 -15.23
CA ASP A 13 16.73 -0.09 -14.77
C ASP A 13 15.79 -1.14 -14.14
N LEU A 14 14.48 -1.08 -14.45
CA LEU A 14 13.49 -1.98 -13.85
C LEU A 14 13.79 -3.46 -14.13
N GLU A 15 14.22 -3.79 -15.34
CA GLU A 15 14.61 -5.15 -15.71
C GLU A 15 15.80 -5.63 -14.89
N ASP A 16 16.84 -4.79 -14.76
CA ASP A 16 18.01 -5.12 -13.95
C ASP A 16 17.64 -5.35 -12.47
N LYS A 17 16.74 -4.57 -11.93
CA LYS A 17 16.26 -4.75 -10.55
C LYS A 17 15.55 -6.08 -10.36
N ILE A 18 14.63 -6.44 -11.27
CA ILE A 18 13.91 -7.73 -11.19
C ILE A 18 14.88 -8.90 -11.38
N ARG A 19 15.81 -8.78 -12.33
CA ARG A 19 16.87 -9.78 -12.52
C ARG A 19 17.71 -9.97 -11.25
N GLN A 20 18.11 -8.88 -10.59
CA GLN A 20 18.86 -8.93 -9.33
C GLN A 20 18.08 -9.59 -8.19
N VAL A 21 16.74 -9.47 -8.14
CA VAL A 21 15.92 -10.23 -7.18
C VAL A 21 16.20 -11.73 -7.35
N HIS A 22 16.12 -12.23 -8.58
CA HIS A 22 16.40 -13.64 -8.88
C HIS A 22 17.86 -14.02 -8.59
N GLU A 23 18.83 -13.24 -9.10
CA GLU A 23 20.27 -13.52 -8.94
C GLU A 23 20.71 -13.54 -7.47
N ASN A 24 20.06 -12.78 -6.58
CA ASN A 24 20.30 -12.80 -5.14
C ASN A 24 19.53 -13.90 -4.41
N GLY A 25 18.81 -14.77 -5.11
CA GLY A 25 18.10 -15.90 -4.54
C GLY A 25 16.78 -15.55 -3.83
N PHE A 26 16.20 -14.37 -4.09
CA PHE A 26 14.87 -14.04 -3.61
C PHE A 26 13.80 -14.65 -4.52
N GLU A 27 12.77 -15.23 -3.90
CA GLU A 27 11.66 -15.86 -4.61
C GLU A 27 10.53 -14.87 -4.93
N THR A 28 10.45 -13.76 -4.19
CA THR A 28 9.35 -12.80 -4.30
C THR A 28 9.83 -11.36 -4.30
N CYS A 29 8.97 -10.45 -4.81
CA CYS A 29 9.16 -9.02 -4.62
C CYS A 29 7.86 -8.31 -4.30
N GLN A 30 7.97 -7.15 -3.65
CA GLN A 30 6.92 -6.12 -3.63
C GLN A 30 7.26 -5.08 -4.70
N ILE A 31 6.35 -4.85 -5.64
CA ILE A 31 6.48 -3.75 -6.61
C ILE A 31 5.97 -2.47 -5.96
N CYS A 32 6.79 -1.43 -5.92
CA CYS A 32 6.46 -0.16 -5.27
C CYS A 32 6.40 0.98 -6.28
N CYS A 33 5.31 1.76 -6.28
CA CYS A 33 5.14 2.92 -7.17
C CYS A 33 4.56 4.12 -6.42
N TRP A 34 5.26 5.26 -6.47
CA TRP A 34 4.81 6.54 -5.91
C TRP A 34 4.28 7.52 -6.98
N ASN A 35 4.45 7.19 -8.26
CA ASN A 35 4.03 8.06 -9.35
C ASN A 35 2.88 7.43 -10.13
N GLY A 36 1.67 7.92 -9.90
CA GLY A 36 0.46 7.44 -10.58
C GLY A 36 0.48 7.53 -12.11
N ALA A 37 1.36 8.37 -12.69
CA ALA A 37 1.54 8.45 -14.14
C ALA A 37 2.23 7.21 -14.74
N TRP A 38 2.88 6.39 -13.91
CA TRP A 38 3.54 5.15 -14.34
C TRP A 38 2.63 3.92 -14.27
N LEU A 39 1.41 4.08 -13.76
CA LEU A 39 0.42 3.01 -13.66
C LEU A 39 -0.30 2.84 -15.00
N THR A 40 0.42 2.36 -16.02
CA THR A 40 -0.12 2.09 -17.35
C THR A 40 -0.23 0.59 -17.61
N ASP A 41 -1.08 0.21 -18.54
CA ASP A 41 -1.26 -1.17 -18.94
C ASP A 41 0.04 -1.79 -19.47
N GLU A 42 0.79 -1.04 -20.27
CA GLU A 42 2.05 -1.46 -20.85
C GLU A 42 3.11 -1.70 -19.75
N ALA A 43 3.13 -0.84 -18.73
CA ALA A 43 4.03 -0.99 -17.59
C ALA A 43 3.70 -2.26 -16.78
N ALA A 44 2.42 -2.50 -16.54
CA ALA A 44 1.97 -3.71 -15.83
C ALA A 44 2.35 -4.99 -16.58
N ASP A 45 2.06 -5.04 -17.89
CA ASP A 45 2.38 -6.19 -18.74
C ASP A 45 3.88 -6.44 -18.81
N ARG A 46 4.68 -5.37 -18.94
CA ARG A 46 6.14 -5.48 -18.94
C ARG A 46 6.68 -6.04 -17.62
N ILE A 47 6.22 -5.51 -16.48
CA ILE A 47 6.66 -5.99 -15.15
C ILE A 47 6.29 -7.46 -14.98
N ARG A 48 5.05 -7.83 -15.31
CA ARG A 48 4.60 -9.22 -15.23
C ARG A 48 5.49 -10.13 -16.06
N THR A 49 5.73 -9.80 -17.33
CA THR A 49 6.60 -10.59 -18.23
C THR A 49 8.01 -10.72 -17.67
N LEU A 50 8.61 -9.66 -17.13
CA LEU A 50 9.92 -9.72 -16.51
C LEU A 50 9.93 -10.63 -15.28
N CYS A 51 8.95 -10.51 -14.41
CA CYS A 51 8.82 -11.36 -13.22
C CYS A 51 8.61 -12.84 -13.59
N GLU A 52 7.82 -13.13 -14.62
CA GLU A 52 7.67 -14.49 -15.16
C GLU A 52 8.99 -15.01 -15.73
N THR A 53 9.72 -14.20 -16.52
CA THR A 53 11.01 -14.54 -17.14
C THR A 53 12.06 -14.90 -16.10
N TYR A 54 12.14 -14.11 -15.02
CA TYR A 54 13.11 -14.32 -13.94
C TYR A 54 12.57 -15.18 -12.79
N GLN A 55 11.37 -15.75 -12.93
CA GLN A 55 10.72 -16.61 -11.91
C GLN A 55 10.61 -15.95 -10.54
N VAL A 56 10.27 -14.67 -10.51
CA VAL A 56 10.02 -13.87 -9.29
C VAL A 56 8.53 -13.68 -9.12
N GLU A 57 7.97 -14.08 -7.98
CA GLU A 57 6.56 -13.86 -7.66
C GLU A 57 6.32 -12.42 -7.18
N ILE A 58 5.29 -11.76 -7.68
CA ILE A 58 4.85 -10.46 -7.16
C ILE A 58 3.93 -10.71 -5.96
N SER A 59 4.45 -10.56 -4.74
CA SER A 59 3.69 -10.80 -3.52
C SER A 59 2.69 -9.68 -3.21
N THR A 60 3.02 -8.43 -3.54
CA THR A 60 2.22 -7.25 -3.21
C THR A 60 2.58 -6.09 -4.15
N PHE A 61 1.59 -5.31 -4.53
CA PHE A 61 1.81 -3.99 -5.10
C PHE A 61 1.70 -2.94 -3.98
N TRP A 62 2.81 -2.26 -3.68
CA TRP A 62 2.86 -1.16 -2.73
C TRP A 62 2.54 0.14 -3.46
N CYS A 63 1.33 0.69 -3.20
CA CYS A 63 0.78 1.85 -3.89
C CYS A 63 1.03 3.12 -3.08
N GLY A 64 1.84 4.01 -3.61
CA GLY A 64 1.96 5.37 -3.13
C GLY A 64 0.80 6.26 -3.56
N TRP A 65 0.83 7.50 -3.15
CA TRP A 65 -0.14 8.53 -3.45
C TRP A 65 0.55 9.88 -3.69
N SER A 66 -0.14 10.81 -4.34
CA SER A 66 0.37 12.15 -4.68
C SER A 66 0.23 13.16 -3.54
N GLY A 67 0.86 14.33 -3.75
CA GLY A 67 0.84 15.44 -2.81
C GLY A 67 1.94 15.34 -1.73
N PRO A 68 1.87 16.16 -0.68
CA PRO A 68 2.89 16.19 0.36
C PRO A 68 2.90 14.89 1.18
N GLY A 69 4.09 14.48 1.60
CA GLY A 69 4.29 13.32 2.47
C GLY A 69 5.48 13.57 3.38
N VAL A 70 5.21 14.11 4.56
CA VAL A 70 6.24 14.39 5.57
C VAL A 70 6.16 13.32 6.66
N TRP A 71 7.25 12.58 6.82
CA TRP A 71 7.29 11.37 7.65
C TRP A 71 7.78 11.69 9.07
N ASP A 72 7.11 12.65 9.73
CA ASP A 72 7.38 13.01 11.12
C ASP A 72 6.09 13.12 11.94
N PHE A 73 6.21 13.42 13.24
CA PHE A 73 5.07 13.53 14.16
C PHE A 73 4.35 14.87 14.09
N ALA A 74 4.97 15.91 13.54
CA ALA A 74 4.41 17.27 13.51
C ALA A 74 3.56 17.48 12.25
N GLU A 75 4.12 17.21 11.08
CA GLU A 75 3.46 17.42 9.78
C GLU A 75 2.85 16.13 9.22
N GLY A 76 3.30 14.96 9.67
CA GLY A 76 2.79 13.67 9.24
C GLY A 76 1.27 13.55 9.33
N PRO A 77 0.63 13.91 10.45
CA PRO A 77 -0.84 13.88 10.59
C PRO A 77 -1.59 14.72 9.56
N LEU A 78 -0.95 15.76 9.02
CA LEU A 78 -1.52 16.69 8.03
C LEU A 78 -1.17 16.33 6.58
N THR A 79 -0.29 15.35 6.37
CA THR A 79 0.26 15.08 5.03
C THR A 79 0.19 13.63 4.60
N LEU A 80 0.12 12.66 5.53
CA LEU A 80 0.22 11.25 5.19
C LEU A 80 -1.13 10.56 4.97
N GLY A 81 -1.19 9.73 3.96
CA GLY A 81 -2.26 8.78 3.70
C GLY A 81 -3.62 9.40 3.39
N LEU A 82 -4.68 8.77 3.89
CA LEU A 82 -6.08 9.17 3.68
C LEU A 82 -6.66 9.98 4.86
N VAL A 83 -5.85 10.24 5.89
CA VAL A 83 -6.30 10.99 7.08
C VAL A 83 -6.54 12.46 6.75
N PRO A 84 -5.61 13.18 6.07
CA PRO A 84 -5.84 14.58 5.72
C PRO A 84 -7.02 14.74 4.76
N PRO A 85 -8.05 15.53 5.10
CA PRO A 85 -9.26 15.67 4.29
C PRO A 85 -9.01 16.32 2.93
N GLU A 86 -8.00 17.20 2.83
CA GLU A 86 -7.62 17.93 1.61
C GLU A 86 -7.16 16.99 0.48
N TYR A 87 -6.50 15.88 0.82
CA TYR A 87 -5.93 14.93 -0.15
C TYR A 87 -6.74 13.65 -0.26
N ARG A 88 -7.65 13.40 0.68
CA ARG A 88 -8.35 12.12 0.85
C ARG A 88 -9.02 11.64 -0.42
N PHE A 89 -9.81 12.46 -1.07
CA PHE A 89 -10.55 12.06 -2.27
C PHE A 89 -9.59 11.70 -3.42
N ALA A 90 -8.61 12.55 -3.70
CA ALA A 90 -7.64 12.30 -4.77
C ALA A 90 -6.87 10.99 -4.52
N ARG A 91 -6.43 10.76 -3.29
CA ARG A 91 -5.69 9.56 -2.91
C ARG A 91 -6.53 8.29 -2.92
N MET A 92 -7.83 8.40 -2.60
CA MET A 92 -8.77 7.29 -2.79
C MET A 92 -8.83 6.85 -4.25
N GLU A 93 -8.93 7.80 -5.19
CA GLU A 93 -8.97 7.50 -6.63
C GLU A 93 -7.61 6.95 -7.11
N GLU A 94 -6.50 7.43 -6.57
CA GLU A 94 -5.17 6.88 -6.86
C GLU A 94 -5.01 5.44 -6.38
N LEU A 95 -5.48 5.11 -5.18
CA LEU A 95 -5.46 3.75 -4.66
C LEU A 95 -6.35 2.79 -5.45
N LYS A 96 -7.49 3.25 -5.94
CA LYS A 96 -8.33 2.44 -6.84
C LYS A 96 -7.63 2.14 -8.16
N ARG A 97 -7.02 3.15 -8.79
CA ARG A 97 -6.18 2.94 -9.99
C ARG A 97 -5.00 2.01 -9.70
N GLY A 98 -4.39 2.14 -8.50
CA GLY A 98 -3.36 1.21 -8.04
C GLY A 98 -3.86 -0.22 -7.93
N SER A 99 -5.10 -0.41 -7.46
CA SER A 99 -5.74 -1.73 -7.42
C SER A 99 -5.97 -2.30 -8.84
N ASP A 100 -6.45 -1.48 -9.77
CA ASP A 100 -6.66 -1.91 -11.16
C ASP A 100 -5.32 -2.30 -11.82
N PHE A 101 -4.26 -1.53 -11.57
CA PHE A 101 -2.90 -1.84 -11.99
C PHE A 101 -2.38 -3.14 -11.36
N ALA A 102 -2.54 -3.32 -10.05
CA ALA A 102 -2.15 -4.54 -9.33
C ALA A 102 -2.87 -5.79 -9.86
N LYS A 103 -4.13 -5.66 -10.23
CA LYS A 103 -4.89 -6.74 -10.90
C LYS A 103 -4.24 -7.13 -12.22
N ARG A 104 -3.81 -6.17 -13.02
CA ARG A 104 -3.12 -6.42 -14.29
C ARG A 104 -1.73 -7.00 -14.09
N LEU A 105 -1.02 -6.61 -13.02
CA LEU A 105 0.23 -7.25 -12.59
C LEU A 105 0.04 -8.73 -12.23
N GLY A 106 -1.17 -9.14 -11.88
CA GLY A 106 -1.48 -10.49 -11.42
C GLY A 106 -1.26 -10.73 -9.92
N THR A 107 -1.14 -9.65 -9.11
CA THR A 107 -1.04 -9.80 -7.65
C THR A 107 -2.39 -9.62 -6.97
N GLY A 108 -2.65 -10.48 -5.97
CA GLY A 108 -3.84 -10.43 -5.14
C GLY A 108 -3.76 -9.44 -3.97
N ASN A 109 -2.67 -8.70 -3.82
CA ASN A 109 -2.46 -7.82 -2.68
C ASN A 109 -2.05 -6.41 -3.13
N ILE A 110 -2.69 -5.41 -2.51
CA ILE A 110 -2.27 -4.00 -2.59
C ILE A 110 -2.03 -3.46 -1.20
N ALA A 111 -0.89 -2.81 -0.96
CA ALA A 111 -0.53 -2.21 0.31
C ALA A 111 -0.33 -0.70 0.18
N THR A 112 -0.55 0.03 1.26
CA THR A 112 -0.24 1.47 1.38
C THR A 112 -0.18 1.90 2.84
N HIS A 113 0.47 3.03 3.10
CA HIS A 113 0.30 3.78 4.34
C HIS A 113 -1.00 4.60 4.30
N VAL A 114 -1.85 4.39 5.30
CA VAL A 114 -3.13 5.12 5.41
C VAL A 114 -3.03 6.42 6.21
N GLY A 115 -1.87 6.66 6.86
CA GLY A 115 -1.59 7.85 7.66
C GLY A 115 -1.87 7.64 9.15
N PHE A 116 -1.86 8.73 9.92
CA PHE A 116 -2.08 8.74 11.36
C PHE A 116 -3.58 8.53 11.68
N LEU A 117 -4.02 7.28 11.77
CA LEU A 117 -5.41 6.95 12.10
C LEU A 117 -5.84 7.60 13.42
N PRO A 118 -6.98 8.33 13.46
CA PRO A 118 -7.43 8.98 14.68
C PRO A 118 -7.73 7.98 15.80
N GLU A 119 -7.19 8.22 16.99
CA GLU A 119 -7.36 7.34 18.15
C GLU A 119 -8.77 7.39 18.75
N VAL A 120 -9.48 8.52 18.54
CA VAL A 120 -10.83 8.73 19.08
C VAL A 120 -11.88 8.25 18.10
N SER A 121 -12.39 7.03 18.29
CA SER A 121 -13.34 6.35 17.39
C SER A 121 -14.67 7.13 17.20
N GLY A 122 -15.08 7.91 18.18
CA GLY A 122 -16.29 8.74 18.12
C GLY A 122 -16.13 10.05 17.33
N SER A 123 -14.92 10.40 16.91
CA SER A 123 -14.67 11.66 16.19
C SER A 123 -15.24 11.65 14.77
N GLY A 124 -15.59 12.85 14.27
CA GLY A 124 -16.01 13.01 12.86
C GLY A 124 -14.90 12.63 11.89
N GLU A 125 -13.65 12.92 12.24
CA GLU A 125 -12.48 12.60 11.45
C GLU A 125 -12.28 11.08 11.31
N TYR A 126 -12.35 10.34 12.41
CA TYR A 126 -12.26 8.88 12.38
C TYR A 126 -13.33 8.27 11.48
N ARG A 127 -14.60 8.67 11.65
CA ARG A 127 -15.71 8.16 10.82
C ARG A 127 -15.51 8.48 9.34
N ALA A 128 -14.99 9.67 9.02
CA ALA A 128 -14.72 10.06 7.64
C ALA A 128 -13.57 9.23 7.01
N VAL A 129 -12.52 8.92 7.78
CA VAL A 129 -11.43 8.04 7.34
C VAL A 129 -11.93 6.61 7.13
N VAL A 130 -12.70 6.05 8.07
CA VAL A 130 -13.29 4.70 7.94
C VAL A 130 -14.17 4.61 6.69
N ALA A 131 -15.01 5.62 6.43
CA ALA A 131 -15.85 5.65 5.24
C ALA A 131 -15.02 5.67 3.94
N ALA A 132 -13.94 6.46 3.91
CA ALA A 132 -13.02 6.52 2.78
C ALA A 132 -12.31 5.17 2.54
N LEU A 133 -11.77 4.58 3.60
CA LEU A 133 -11.11 3.28 3.55
C LEU A 133 -12.07 2.17 3.11
N LYS A 134 -13.30 2.18 3.61
CA LYS A 134 -14.34 1.25 3.18
C LYS A 134 -14.63 1.34 1.70
N HIS A 135 -14.67 2.56 1.16
CA HIS A 135 -14.89 2.77 -0.27
C HIS A 135 -13.74 2.20 -1.13
N VAL A 136 -12.50 2.41 -0.71
CA VAL A 136 -11.33 1.79 -1.36
C VAL A 136 -11.37 0.27 -1.22
N ALA A 137 -11.63 -0.26 -0.03
CA ALA A 137 -11.68 -1.69 0.25
C ALA A 137 -12.71 -2.43 -0.63
N HIS A 138 -13.88 -1.83 -0.87
CA HIS A 138 -14.88 -2.39 -1.79
C HIS A 138 -14.39 -2.46 -3.24
N HIS A 139 -13.68 -1.43 -3.73
CA HIS A 139 -13.09 -1.47 -5.07
C HIS A 139 -12.02 -2.57 -5.18
N VAL A 140 -11.13 -2.64 -4.21
CA VAL A 140 -10.09 -3.67 -4.11
C VAL A 140 -10.72 -5.08 -4.07
N LYS A 141 -11.80 -5.26 -3.31
CA LYS A 141 -12.57 -6.51 -3.26
C LYS A 141 -13.19 -6.88 -4.60
N ALA A 142 -13.74 -5.91 -5.34
CA ALA A 142 -14.29 -6.13 -6.66
C ALA A 142 -13.23 -6.59 -7.68
N ASN A 143 -11.97 -6.26 -7.44
CA ASN A 143 -10.83 -6.76 -8.19
C ASN A 143 -10.34 -8.15 -7.72
N GLY A 144 -10.95 -8.74 -6.70
CA GLY A 144 -10.54 -10.03 -6.12
C GLY A 144 -9.26 -9.94 -5.27
N GLN A 145 -8.99 -8.77 -4.68
CA GLN A 145 -7.75 -8.48 -3.99
C GLN A 145 -7.96 -8.19 -2.51
N TYR A 146 -6.87 -8.32 -1.73
CA TYR A 146 -6.76 -7.85 -0.36
C TYR A 146 -6.13 -6.45 -0.30
N PHE A 147 -6.66 -5.58 0.56
CA PHE A 147 -6.10 -4.28 0.89
C PHE A 147 -5.33 -4.39 2.20
N LEU A 148 -4.02 -4.14 2.14
CA LEU A 148 -3.11 -4.31 3.26
C LEU A 148 -2.69 -2.95 3.83
N PHE A 149 -2.89 -2.79 5.12
CA PHE A 149 -2.42 -1.61 5.86
C PHE A 149 -0.93 -1.77 6.18
N GLU A 150 -0.10 -0.86 5.66
CA GLU A 150 1.29 -0.72 6.11
C GLU A 150 1.28 -0.21 7.54
N THR A 151 1.92 -0.95 8.46
CA THR A 151 1.96 -0.54 9.87
C THR A 151 2.96 0.57 10.12
N GLY A 152 2.67 1.44 11.12
CA GLY A 152 3.61 2.50 11.50
C GLY A 152 3.05 3.51 12.47
N GLN A 153 2.20 4.41 12.00
CA GLN A 153 1.82 5.61 12.76
C GLN A 153 0.70 5.38 13.78
N GLU A 154 -0.09 4.35 13.61
CA GLU A 154 -1.20 3.96 14.48
C GLU A 154 -0.77 2.92 15.53
N THR A 155 -1.54 2.83 16.61
CA THR A 155 -1.41 1.72 17.53
C THR A 155 -2.05 0.45 16.95
N PRO A 156 -1.58 -0.76 17.30
CA PRO A 156 -2.22 -2.01 16.88
C PRO A 156 -3.72 -2.08 17.24
N VAL A 157 -4.11 -1.52 18.38
CA VAL A 157 -5.51 -1.46 18.82
C VAL A 157 -6.33 -0.56 17.90
N THR A 158 -5.82 0.60 17.52
CA THR A 158 -6.49 1.51 16.58
C THR A 158 -6.64 0.91 15.21
N LEU A 159 -5.61 0.22 14.72
CA LEU A 159 -5.66 -0.45 13.43
C LEU A 159 -6.69 -1.60 13.44
N LEU A 160 -6.69 -2.46 14.47
CA LEU A 160 -7.66 -3.54 14.60
C LEU A 160 -9.09 -3.00 14.60
N ARG A 161 -9.38 -2.00 15.43
CA ARG A 161 -10.69 -1.35 15.46
C ARG A 161 -11.08 -0.77 14.09
N THR A 162 -10.14 -0.13 13.40
CA THR A 162 -10.40 0.43 12.06
C THR A 162 -10.76 -0.66 11.06
N ILE A 163 -10.06 -1.80 11.07
CA ILE A 163 -10.37 -2.96 10.23
C ILE A 163 -11.77 -3.50 10.53
N GLU A 164 -12.13 -3.64 11.81
CA GLU A 164 -13.46 -4.09 12.25
C GLU A 164 -14.57 -3.12 11.81
N ASP A 165 -14.36 -1.80 11.96
CA ASP A 165 -15.34 -0.76 11.59
C ASP A 165 -15.49 -0.62 10.05
N ILE A 166 -14.46 -0.87 9.26
CA ILE A 166 -14.57 -0.97 7.80
C ILE A 166 -15.47 -2.16 7.45
N GLY A 167 -15.26 -3.30 8.09
CA GLY A 167 -16.17 -4.45 8.03
C GLY A 167 -16.22 -5.15 6.67
N THR A 168 -15.14 -5.15 5.89
CA THR A 168 -14.96 -5.97 4.70
C THR A 168 -14.03 -7.15 5.01
N ASP A 169 -14.17 -8.26 4.27
CA ASP A 169 -13.44 -9.51 4.52
C ASP A 169 -12.10 -9.60 3.75
N ASN A 170 -11.72 -8.52 3.07
CA ASN A 170 -10.52 -8.44 2.23
C ASN A 170 -9.47 -7.46 2.79
N LEU A 171 -9.40 -7.31 4.10
CA LEU A 171 -8.41 -6.45 4.77
C LEU A 171 -7.31 -7.30 5.40
N GLY A 172 -6.10 -6.77 5.40
CA GLY A 172 -4.95 -7.41 6.01
C GLY A 172 -3.89 -6.37 6.44
N ILE A 173 -2.73 -6.86 6.81
CA ILE A 173 -1.64 -6.03 7.33
C ILE A 173 -0.38 -6.34 6.53
N ASN A 174 0.29 -5.30 6.05
CA ASN A 174 1.68 -5.34 5.62
C ASN A 174 2.51 -4.93 6.85
N LEU A 175 3.01 -5.92 7.57
CA LEU A 175 3.65 -5.69 8.86
C LEU A 175 5.07 -5.15 8.67
N ASP A 176 5.30 -3.91 9.08
CA ASP A 176 6.62 -3.31 9.23
C ASP A 176 6.93 -3.10 10.73
N PRO A 177 7.67 -4.01 11.37
CA PRO A 177 8.02 -3.87 12.78
C PRO A 177 8.99 -2.70 13.04
N ALA A 178 9.79 -2.30 12.05
CA ALA A 178 10.69 -1.15 12.18
C ALA A 178 9.91 0.16 12.32
N ASN A 179 8.84 0.32 11.54
CA ASN A 179 7.94 1.47 11.65
C ASN A 179 7.24 1.52 13.02
N LEU A 180 6.78 0.39 13.53
CA LEU A 180 6.16 0.35 14.86
C LEU A 180 7.12 0.80 15.97
N ILE A 181 8.39 0.42 15.87
CA ILE A 181 9.44 0.86 16.81
C ILE A 181 9.73 2.35 16.60
N LEU A 182 9.93 2.78 15.35
CA LEU A 182 10.24 4.17 14.98
C LEU A 182 9.18 5.16 15.49
N TYR A 183 7.91 4.80 15.38
CA TYR A 183 6.79 5.63 15.84
C TYR A 183 6.39 5.35 17.31
N GLY A 184 7.10 4.46 18.01
CA GLY A 184 6.81 4.15 19.42
C GLY A 184 5.41 3.56 19.64
N LYS A 185 4.91 2.77 18.70
CA LYS A 185 3.57 2.20 18.72
C LYS A 185 3.52 0.74 19.17
N ALA A 186 4.66 0.07 19.18
CA ALA A 186 4.84 -1.25 19.77
C ALA A 186 6.27 -1.41 20.32
N ASN A 187 6.42 -2.30 21.30
CA ASN A 187 7.71 -2.67 21.92
C ASN A 187 8.24 -3.96 21.29
#